data_f840a0674546f04e9ecba7ee6b207ab1
#
_entry.id   f840a0674546f04e9ecba7ee6b207ab1
#
_cell.length_a   1.000
_cell.length_b   1.000
_cell.length_c   1.000
_cell.angle_alpha   90.00
_cell.angle_beta   90.00
_cell.angle_gamma   90.00
#
_symmetry.space_group_name_H-M   'P 1'
#
loop_
_entity.id
_entity.type
_entity.pdbx_description
1 polymer ?
#
loop_
_entity_poly.entity_id
_entity_poly.type
_entity_poly.pdbx_seq_one_letter_code
_entity_poly.pdbx_strand_id
1 'polypeptide(L)'
;ADDEEELRLLVKKARREIRASYLKYESQENPDQCVLIQEKLRGQEYGLDVIHDLKGNQRTVVVKEKEAMRSGETDGAKTVDHERLRRLGQILGSLTRHKGNLDVDAFESDGVCYVLEMNARFGGGYPFSHAAGVNLPYALVKWALGQEPEEKYLAARAGVRAQKDIRIMIYKEESK
;
A
#
# COMPACT_ATOMS: atom_id res chain seq x y z
N ALA A 1 -4.28 -1.65 22.34
CA ALA A 1 -4.66 -1.52 23.76
C ALA A 1 -5.51 -2.71 24.12
N ASP A 2 -5.25 -3.29 25.25
CA ASP A 2 -5.98 -4.47 25.74
C ASP A 2 -7.10 -4.08 26.71
N ASP A 3 -7.05 -2.85 27.26
CA ASP A 3 -8.07 -2.28 28.11
C ASP A 3 -8.19 -0.75 27.96
N GLU A 4 -9.15 -0.15 28.67
CA GLU A 4 -9.44 1.30 28.59
C GLU A 4 -8.32 2.15 29.21
N GLU A 5 -7.65 1.68 30.26
CA GLU A 5 -6.58 2.41 30.92
C GLU A 5 -5.35 2.52 30.01
N GLU A 6 -4.97 1.40 29.40
CA GLU A 6 -3.90 1.36 28.40
C GLU A 6 -4.24 2.24 27.19
N LEU A 7 -5.47 2.18 26.68
CA LEU A 7 -5.91 3.03 25.58
C LEU A 7 -5.72 4.51 25.90
N ARG A 8 -6.16 4.96 27.06
CA ARG A 8 -5.99 6.35 27.52
C ARG A 8 -4.52 6.76 27.58
N LEU A 9 -3.67 5.87 28.08
CA LEU A 9 -2.22 6.10 28.16
C LEU A 9 -1.60 6.22 26.77
N LEU A 10 -1.93 5.33 25.86
CA LEU A 10 -1.41 5.31 24.48
C LEU A 10 -1.86 6.55 23.70
N VAL A 11 -3.11 6.96 23.83
CA VAL A 11 -3.61 8.19 23.17
C VAL A 11 -2.86 9.42 23.70
N LYS A 12 -2.65 9.52 25.04
CA LYS A 12 -1.89 10.62 25.65
C LYS A 12 -0.43 10.65 25.15
N LYS A 13 0.19 9.47 25.02
CA LYS A 13 1.54 9.33 24.49
C LYS A 13 1.61 9.76 23.02
N ALA A 14 0.72 9.25 22.17
CA ALA A 14 0.67 9.58 20.74
C ALA A 14 0.49 11.09 20.52
N ARG A 15 -0.45 11.74 21.23
CA ARG A 15 -0.64 13.19 21.16
C ARG A 15 0.62 13.97 21.54
N ARG A 16 1.38 13.53 22.55
CA ARG A 16 2.64 14.14 22.92
C ARG A 16 3.70 14.01 21.83
N GLU A 17 3.81 12.84 21.22
CA GLU A 17 4.75 12.56 20.12
C GLU A 17 4.41 13.37 18.88
N ILE A 18 3.13 13.47 18.51
CA ILE A 18 2.66 14.31 17.41
C ILE A 18 3.07 15.78 17.63
N ARG A 19 2.80 16.32 18.83
CA ARG A 19 3.17 17.70 19.19
C ARG A 19 4.68 17.96 19.15
N ALA A 20 5.49 16.93 19.39
CA ALA A 20 6.96 17.01 19.36
C ALA A 20 7.56 16.79 17.95
N SER A 21 6.76 16.41 16.97
CA SER A 21 7.19 16.09 15.59
C SER A 21 6.68 17.13 14.58
N TYR A 22 7.04 16.96 13.29
CA TYR A 22 6.52 17.77 12.20
C TYR A 22 4.99 17.59 12.01
N LEU A 23 4.42 16.48 12.45
CA LEU A 23 2.98 16.21 12.38
C LEU A 23 2.13 17.25 13.15
N LYS A 24 2.73 18.01 14.07
CA LYS A 24 2.06 19.14 14.71
C LYS A 24 1.53 20.18 13.72
N TYR A 25 2.19 20.35 12.58
CA TYR A 25 1.77 21.31 11.55
C TYR A 25 0.57 20.79 10.74
N GLU A 26 0.51 19.50 10.52
CA GLU A 26 -0.60 18.85 9.80
C GLU A 26 -1.85 18.74 10.68
N SER A 27 -1.69 18.66 12.00
CA SER A 27 -2.78 18.55 12.97
C SER A 27 -3.23 19.89 13.60
N GLN A 28 -2.75 21.04 13.09
CA GLN A 28 -3.03 22.36 13.68
C GLN A 28 -4.51 22.72 13.72
N GLU A 29 -5.27 22.36 12.70
CA GLU A 29 -6.69 22.71 12.61
C GLU A 29 -7.54 21.95 13.62
N ASN A 30 -7.12 20.72 14.00
CA ASN A 30 -7.85 19.90 14.96
C ASN A 30 -6.93 19.03 15.84
N PRO A 31 -6.20 19.65 16.80
CA PRO A 31 -5.21 18.96 17.63
C PRO A 31 -5.79 17.82 18.48
N ASP A 32 -7.09 17.85 18.75
CA ASP A 32 -7.76 16.82 19.56
C ASP A 32 -8.18 15.59 18.73
N GLN A 33 -8.23 15.71 17.40
CA GLN A 33 -8.58 14.64 16.46
C GLN A 33 -7.38 14.08 15.71
N CYS A 34 -6.16 14.31 16.18
CA CYS A 34 -4.93 13.88 15.53
C CYS A 34 -4.58 12.39 15.74
N VAL A 35 -5.36 11.65 16.50
CA VAL A 35 -5.16 10.22 16.76
C VAL A 35 -6.37 9.44 16.31
N LEU A 36 -6.15 8.51 15.38
CA LEU A 36 -7.17 7.57 14.92
C LEU A 36 -7.20 6.34 15.84
N ILE A 37 -8.39 5.98 16.30
CA ILE A 37 -8.63 4.77 17.09
C ILE A 37 -9.53 3.87 16.28
N GLN A 38 -9.09 2.64 16.01
CA GLN A 38 -9.80 1.67 15.20
C GLN A 38 -9.89 0.33 15.95
N GLU A 39 -10.89 -0.46 15.58
CA GLU A 39 -10.97 -1.86 15.98
C GLU A 39 -9.75 -2.62 15.46
N LYS A 40 -9.15 -3.47 16.32
CA LYS A 40 -8.09 -4.38 15.91
C LYS A 40 -8.70 -5.60 15.22
N LEU A 41 -8.64 -5.63 13.90
CA LEU A 41 -9.06 -6.77 13.13
C LEU A 41 -8.13 -7.97 13.35
N ARG A 42 -8.72 -9.18 13.32
CA ARG A 42 -7.98 -10.44 13.29
C ARG A 42 -8.13 -11.04 11.92
N GLY A 43 -7.09 -11.65 11.38
CA GLY A 43 -7.12 -12.27 10.06
C GLY A 43 -5.87 -12.01 9.26
N GLN A 44 -5.95 -12.18 7.95
CA GLN A 44 -4.84 -11.99 7.04
C GLN A 44 -4.89 -10.58 6.42
N GLU A 45 -3.74 -9.91 6.43
CA GLU A 45 -3.57 -8.62 5.79
C GLU A 45 -3.08 -8.77 4.35
N TYR A 46 -3.65 -7.98 3.46
CA TYR A 46 -3.34 -7.93 2.04
C TYR A 46 -3.04 -6.51 1.58
N GLY A 47 -2.14 -6.40 0.60
CA GLY A 47 -1.93 -5.17 -0.15
C GLY A 47 -2.49 -5.33 -1.56
N LEU A 48 -3.19 -4.32 -2.06
CA LEU A 48 -3.65 -4.28 -3.44
C LEU A 48 -3.00 -3.12 -4.18
N ASP A 49 -2.50 -3.37 -5.39
CA ASP A 49 -2.21 -2.31 -6.35
C ASP A 49 -3.38 -2.25 -7.33
N VAL A 50 -4.18 -1.18 -7.23
CA VAL A 50 -5.29 -0.92 -8.15
C VAL A 50 -4.79 0.07 -9.19
N ILE A 51 -4.58 -0.42 -10.42
CA ILE A 51 -3.86 0.31 -11.46
C ILE A 51 -4.81 0.89 -12.49
N HIS A 52 -4.68 2.19 -12.73
CA HIS A 52 -5.40 2.94 -13.77
C HIS A 52 -4.43 3.57 -14.78
N ASP A 53 -4.91 3.75 -15.99
CA ASP A 53 -4.21 4.56 -16.98
C ASP A 53 -4.34 6.06 -16.67
N LEU A 54 -3.70 6.91 -17.48
CA LEU A 54 -3.73 8.37 -17.29
C LEU A 54 -5.09 9.00 -17.63
N LYS A 55 -6.02 8.23 -18.22
CA LYS A 55 -7.41 8.64 -18.47
C LYS A 55 -8.36 8.24 -17.34
N GLY A 56 -7.86 7.49 -16.33
CA GLY A 56 -8.65 6.99 -15.21
C GLY A 56 -9.40 5.69 -15.52
N ASN A 57 -9.02 4.96 -16.58
CA ASN A 57 -9.59 3.64 -16.85
C ASN A 57 -8.82 2.60 -16.06
N GLN A 58 -9.55 1.76 -15.35
CA GLN A 58 -8.94 0.66 -14.60
C GLN A 58 -8.34 -0.38 -15.54
N ARG A 59 -7.10 -0.77 -15.28
CA ARG A 59 -6.34 -1.69 -16.11
C ARG A 59 -6.12 -3.04 -15.44
N THR A 60 -5.77 -3.04 -14.16
CA THR A 60 -5.56 -4.29 -13.40
C THR A 60 -5.65 -4.06 -11.89
N VAL A 61 -5.82 -5.16 -11.15
CA VAL A 61 -5.70 -5.22 -9.70
C VAL A 61 -4.75 -6.36 -9.36
N VAL A 62 -3.69 -6.06 -8.64
CA VAL A 62 -2.74 -7.06 -8.12
C VAL A 62 -2.97 -7.22 -6.63
N VAL A 63 -3.19 -8.45 -6.20
CA VAL A 63 -3.39 -8.79 -4.78
C VAL A 63 -2.13 -9.46 -4.24
N LYS A 64 -1.69 -8.99 -3.07
CA LYS A 64 -0.51 -9.51 -2.36
C LYS A 64 -0.89 -9.86 -0.95
N GLU A 65 -0.67 -11.09 -0.56
CA GLU A 65 -0.71 -11.51 0.84
C GLU A 65 0.54 -10.99 1.55
N LYS A 66 0.38 -10.20 2.62
CA LYS A 66 1.49 -9.68 3.41
C LYS A 66 1.98 -10.76 4.37
N GLU A 67 3.24 -11.16 4.24
CA GLU A 67 3.86 -12.22 5.04
C GLU A 67 4.80 -11.68 6.12
N ALA A 68 5.41 -10.52 5.87
CA ALA A 68 6.30 -9.86 6.81
C ALA A 68 6.17 -8.34 6.74
N MET A 69 6.24 -7.71 7.91
CA MET A 69 6.23 -6.25 8.06
C MET A 69 7.50 -5.78 8.74
N ARG A 70 8.02 -4.61 8.32
CA ARG A 70 9.16 -3.95 8.96
C ARG A 70 8.87 -2.46 9.06
N SER A 71 8.83 -1.95 10.28
CA SER A 71 8.60 -0.51 10.55
C SER A 71 7.36 0.08 9.85
N GLY A 72 6.26 -0.70 9.80
CA GLY A 72 5.01 -0.27 9.16
C GLY A 72 4.95 -0.46 7.64
N GLU A 73 6.01 -0.98 7.01
CA GLU A 73 6.03 -1.29 5.59
C GLU A 73 6.04 -2.79 5.32
N THR A 74 5.45 -3.20 4.20
CA THR A 74 5.53 -4.59 3.72
C THR A 74 6.98 -4.96 3.39
N ASP A 75 7.53 -5.93 4.11
CA ASP A 75 8.89 -6.42 3.97
C ASP A 75 8.95 -7.75 3.20
N GLY A 76 7.90 -8.57 3.30
CA GLY A 76 7.73 -9.80 2.56
C GLY A 76 6.29 -10.00 2.12
N ALA A 77 6.09 -10.43 0.89
CA ALA A 77 4.76 -10.69 0.35
C ALA A 77 4.77 -11.76 -0.73
N LYS A 78 3.59 -12.34 -0.95
CA LYS A 78 3.30 -13.28 -2.03
C LYS A 78 2.14 -12.78 -2.86
N THR A 79 2.29 -12.72 -4.19
CA THR A 79 1.16 -12.44 -5.08
C THR A 79 0.20 -13.62 -5.09
N VAL A 80 -1.09 -13.33 -4.98
CA VAL A 80 -2.13 -14.36 -4.91
C VAL A 80 -3.27 -14.07 -5.88
N ASP A 81 -3.93 -15.15 -6.35
CA ASP A 81 -5.19 -15.02 -7.05
C ASP A 81 -6.34 -15.12 -6.03
N HIS A 82 -6.84 -13.95 -5.63
CA HIS A 82 -7.87 -13.83 -4.61
C HIS A 82 -9.07 -13.06 -5.16
N GLU A 83 -10.09 -13.78 -5.59
CA GLU A 83 -11.22 -13.21 -6.35
C GLU A 83 -11.95 -12.10 -5.59
N ARG A 84 -12.26 -12.29 -4.30
CA ARG A 84 -12.98 -11.28 -3.50
C ARG A 84 -12.20 -9.98 -3.36
N LEU A 85 -10.89 -10.06 -3.08
CA LEU A 85 -10.04 -8.87 -2.97
C LEU A 85 -9.81 -8.21 -4.33
N ARG A 86 -9.67 -9.00 -5.39
CA ARG A 86 -9.62 -8.45 -6.75
C ARG A 86 -10.90 -7.68 -7.08
N ARG A 87 -12.07 -8.24 -6.76
CA ARG A 87 -13.35 -7.56 -6.94
C ARG A 87 -13.48 -6.30 -6.07
N LEU A 88 -13.01 -6.34 -4.82
CA LEU A 88 -12.93 -5.15 -3.96
C LEU A 88 -12.10 -4.05 -4.64
N GLY A 89 -10.89 -4.38 -5.12
CA GLY A 89 -10.04 -3.43 -5.86
C GLY A 89 -10.71 -2.88 -7.12
N GLN A 90 -11.49 -3.69 -7.84
CA GLN A 90 -12.28 -3.22 -9.00
C GLN A 90 -13.35 -2.20 -8.59
N ILE A 91 -14.06 -2.45 -7.50
CA ILE A 91 -15.06 -1.52 -6.97
C ILE A 91 -14.40 -0.20 -6.56
N LEU A 92 -13.33 -0.27 -5.76
CA LEU A 92 -12.59 0.92 -5.31
C LEU A 92 -12.05 1.73 -6.50
N GLY A 93 -11.51 1.05 -7.50
CA GLY A 93 -11.03 1.69 -8.72
C GLY A 93 -12.14 2.41 -9.48
N SER A 94 -13.32 1.79 -9.63
CA SER A 94 -14.47 2.41 -10.31
C SER A 94 -14.99 3.66 -9.59
N LEU A 95 -14.90 3.68 -8.26
CA LEU A 95 -15.33 4.80 -7.42
C LEU A 95 -14.32 5.96 -7.43
N THR A 96 -13.03 5.65 -7.35
CA THR A 96 -11.98 6.67 -7.21
C THR A 96 -11.55 7.27 -8.54
N ARG A 97 -11.55 6.49 -9.62
CA ARG A 97 -11.09 6.90 -10.97
C ARG A 97 -9.75 7.64 -10.93
N HIS A 98 -8.87 7.24 -10.01
CA HIS A 98 -7.55 7.83 -9.87
C HIS A 98 -6.68 7.56 -11.12
N LYS A 99 -5.49 8.14 -11.16
CA LYS A 99 -4.50 7.90 -12.23
C LYS A 99 -3.29 7.20 -11.62
N GLY A 100 -2.74 6.21 -12.33
CA GLY A 100 -1.61 5.45 -11.86
C GLY A 100 -1.98 4.40 -10.81
N ASN A 101 -1.25 4.33 -9.70
CA ASN A 101 -1.46 3.35 -8.64
C ASN A 101 -2.30 3.88 -7.50
N LEU A 102 -3.25 3.07 -7.04
CA LEU A 102 -3.87 3.19 -5.73
C LEU A 102 -3.38 2.01 -4.89
N ASP A 103 -2.59 2.32 -3.90
CA ASP A 103 -2.13 1.38 -2.88
C ASP A 103 -3.22 1.22 -1.83
N VAL A 104 -3.75 0.01 -1.68
CA VAL A 104 -4.85 -0.29 -0.76
C VAL A 104 -4.39 -1.35 0.21
N ASP A 105 -4.51 -1.08 1.49
CA ASP A 105 -4.37 -2.06 2.54
C ASP A 105 -5.73 -2.59 2.95
N ALA A 106 -5.87 -3.91 2.96
CA ALA A 106 -7.11 -4.61 3.27
C ALA A 106 -6.87 -5.79 4.21
N PHE A 107 -7.87 -6.08 5.00
CA PHE A 107 -7.92 -7.26 5.86
C PHE A 107 -9.02 -8.21 5.41
N GLU A 108 -8.76 -9.50 5.49
CA GLU A 108 -9.82 -10.52 5.42
C GLU A 108 -9.98 -11.20 6.78
N SER A 109 -11.18 -11.10 7.33
CA SER A 109 -11.57 -11.75 8.57
C SER A 109 -12.96 -12.39 8.40
N ASP A 110 -13.09 -13.67 8.73
CA ASP A 110 -14.35 -14.42 8.67
C ASP A 110 -15.08 -14.29 7.33
N GLY A 111 -14.33 -14.24 6.23
CA GLY A 111 -14.85 -14.13 4.87
C GLY A 111 -15.32 -12.73 4.48
N VAL A 112 -15.08 -11.72 5.31
CA VAL A 112 -15.36 -10.30 5.03
C VAL A 112 -14.06 -9.57 4.74
N CYS A 113 -14.05 -8.74 3.69
CA CYS A 113 -12.92 -7.90 3.35
C CYS A 113 -13.14 -6.48 3.90
N TYR A 114 -12.19 -5.98 4.67
CA TYR A 114 -12.18 -4.65 5.25
C TYR A 114 -11.09 -3.83 4.60
N VAL A 115 -11.41 -2.60 4.17
CA VAL A 115 -10.41 -1.63 3.70
C VAL A 115 -9.84 -0.91 4.92
N LEU A 116 -8.52 -0.93 5.09
CA LEU A 116 -7.84 -0.22 6.17
C LEU A 116 -7.49 1.20 5.76
N GLU A 117 -6.81 1.31 4.61
CA GLU A 117 -6.42 2.60 4.05
C GLU A 117 -6.25 2.55 2.53
N MET A 118 -6.28 3.72 1.92
CA MET A 118 -6.06 3.90 0.48
C MET A 118 -5.13 5.09 0.25
N ASN A 119 -4.10 4.88 -0.58
CA ASN A 119 -3.10 5.89 -0.89
C ASN A 119 -2.92 5.98 -2.41
N ALA A 120 -3.26 7.12 -3.03
CA ALA A 120 -3.14 7.32 -4.48
C ALA A 120 -1.68 7.61 -4.89
N ARG A 121 -0.81 6.63 -4.67
CA ARG A 121 0.63 6.66 -4.97
C ARG A 121 1.17 5.24 -5.05
N PHE A 122 2.44 5.08 -5.45
CA PHE A 122 3.12 3.81 -5.27
C PHE A 122 3.29 3.48 -3.78
N GLY A 123 2.86 2.29 -3.37
CA GLY A 123 3.02 1.79 -2.01
C GLY A 123 4.36 1.08 -1.80
N GLY A 124 4.71 0.87 -0.54
CA GLY A 124 5.85 0.02 -0.16
C GLY A 124 5.72 -1.43 -0.65
N GLY A 125 4.50 -1.88 -0.95
CA GLY A 125 4.20 -3.20 -1.52
C GLY A 125 4.34 -3.30 -3.05
N TYR A 126 4.45 -2.19 -3.79
CA TYR A 126 4.53 -2.22 -5.25
C TYR A 126 5.72 -3.04 -5.81
N PRO A 127 6.93 -3.04 -5.21
CA PRO A 127 8.03 -3.86 -5.71
C PRO A 127 7.71 -5.35 -5.84
N PHE A 128 6.78 -5.88 -5.04
CA PHE A 128 6.34 -7.28 -5.16
C PHE A 128 5.46 -7.50 -6.39
N SER A 129 4.60 -6.53 -6.73
CA SER A 129 3.84 -6.54 -8.00
C SER A 129 4.77 -6.44 -9.21
N HIS A 130 5.83 -5.63 -9.10
CA HIS A 130 6.84 -5.52 -10.14
C HIS A 130 7.61 -6.83 -10.33
N ALA A 131 8.05 -7.48 -9.25
CA ALA A 131 8.70 -8.79 -9.30
C ALA A 131 7.79 -9.88 -9.90
N ALA A 132 6.47 -9.74 -9.74
CA ALA A 132 5.48 -10.63 -10.34
C ALA A 132 5.22 -10.36 -11.83
N GLY A 133 5.78 -9.29 -12.41
CA GLY A 133 5.70 -8.99 -13.85
C GLY A 133 5.05 -7.66 -14.22
N VAL A 134 4.39 -6.99 -13.27
CA VAL A 134 3.77 -5.69 -13.54
C VAL A 134 4.82 -4.59 -13.62
N ASN A 135 4.87 -3.87 -14.73
CA ASN A 135 5.78 -2.73 -14.91
C ASN A 135 4.99 -1.44 -15.11
N LEU A 136 4.37 -0.95 -14.03
CA LEU A 136 3.59 0.28 -14.07
C LEU A 136 4.41 1.52 -14.46
N PRO A 137 5.66 1.73 -13.99
CA PRO A 137 6.47 2.85 -14.48
C PRO A 137 6.60 2.88 -16.00
N TYR A 138 6.86 1.74 -16.62
CA TYR A 138 6.90 1.63 -18.08
C TYR A 138 5.53 1.92 -18.72
N ALA A 139 4.45 1.36 -18.15
CA ALA A 139 3.10 1.59 -18.64
C ALA A 139 2.70 3.07 -18.58
N LEU A 140 3.04 3.77 -17.49
CA LEU A 140 2.79 5.21 -17.35
C LEU A 140 3.50 6.03 -18.43
N VAL A 141 4.76 5.70 -18.74
CA VAL A 141 5.50 6.36 -19.82
C VAL A 141 4.83 6.10 -21.18
N LYS A 142 4.42 4.86 -21.45
CA LYS A 142 3.71 4.52 -22.70
C LYS A 142 2.41 5.33 -22.81
N TRP A 143 1.58 5.37 -21.77
CA TRP A 143 0.34 6.14 -21.79
C TRP A 143 0.57 7.66 -21.91
N ALA A 144 1.64 8.19 -21.32
CA ALA A 144 2.01 9.60 -21.46
C ALA A 144 2.41 9.95 -22.91
N LEU A 145 2.97 8.98 -23.64
CA LEU A 145 3.29 9.11 -25.06
C LEU A 145 2.10 8.77 -26.00
N GLY A 146 0.91 8.54 -25.44
CA GLY A 146 -0.27 8.16 -26.22
C GLY A 146 -0.22 6.74 -26.80
N GLN A 147 0.63 5.88 -26.21
CA GLN A 147 0.82 4.50 -26.65
C GLN A 147 0.23 3.53 -25.59
N GLU A 148 -0.21 2.35 -26.05
CA GLU A 148 -0.60 1.29 -25.13
C GLU A 148 0.60 0.40 -24.78
N PRO A 149 0.79 0.06 -23.47
CA PRO A 149 1.77 -0.93 -23.08
C PRO A 149 1.31 -2.33 -23.43
N GLU A 150 2.24 -3.25 -23.62
CA GLU A 150 1.92 -4.66 -23.82
C GLU A 150 1.27 -5.25 -22.54
N GLU A 151 0.23 -6.08 -22.72
CA GLU A 151 -0.55 -6.65 -21.60
C GLU A 151 0.30 -7.39 -20.57
N LYS A 152 1.41 -8.02 -20.97
CA LYS A 152 2.33 -8.71 -20.09
C LYS A 152 2.86 -7.82 -18.94
N TYR A 153 2.94 -6.50 -19.15
CA TYR A 153 3.38 -5.53 -18.13
C TYR A 153 2.26 -5.06 -17.21
N LEU A 154 1.04 -5.52 -17.44
CA LEU A 154 -0.12 -5.26 -16.58
C LEU A 154 -0.64 -6.54 -15.92
N ALA A 155 -0.05 -7.69 -16.23
CA ALA A 155 -0.44 -9.00 -15.70
C ALA A 155 0.56 -9.48 -14.64
N ALA A 156 0.10 -9.62 -13.40
CA ALA A 156 0.89 -10.23 -12.34
C ALA A 156 0.78 -11.75 -12.37
N ARG A 157 1.89 -12.44 -12.22
CA ARG A 157 1.91 -13.89 -11.96
C ARG A 157 1.53 -14.13 -10.51
N ALA A 158 0.57 -15.00 -10.26
CA ALA A 158 0.25 -15.46 -8.91
C ALA A 158 1.33 -16.42 -8.38
N GLY A 159 1.49 -16.47 -7.06
CA GLY A 159 2.44 -17.35 -6.38
C GLY A 159 3.87 -16.84 -6.30
N VAL A 160 4.17 -15.66 -6.82
CA VAL A 160 5.49 -15.03 -6.67
C VAL A 160 5.66 -14.54 -5.25
N ARG A 161 6.57 -15.18 -4.51
CA ARG A 161 6.96 -14.78 -3.15
C ARG A 161 8.29 -14.03 -3.22
N ALA A 162 8.38 -12.89 -2.56
CA ALA A 162 9.60 -12.10 -2.47
C ALA A 162 9.73 -11.43 -1.10
N GLN A 163 10.93 -11.02 -0.78
CA GLN A 163 11.26 -10.30 0.45
C GLN A 163 12.23 -9.16 0.12
N LYS A 164 12.10 -8.04 0.80
CA LYS A 164 13.07 -6.95 0.75
C LYS A 164 14.32 -7.35 1.51
N ASP A 165 15.46 -6.91 1.02
CA ASP A 165 16.75 -7.11 1.68
C ASP A 165 17.50 -5.78 1.81
N ILE A 166 18.43 -5.73 2.76
CA ILE A 166 19.30 -4.57 2.98
C ILE A 166 20.68 -4.92 2.43
N ARG A 167 21.12 -4.10 1.47
CA ARG A 167 22.46 -4.23 0.89
C ARG A 167 23.35 -3.08 1.36
N ILE A 168 24.55 -3.42 1.86
CA ILE A 168 25.61 -2.45 2.14
C ILE A 168 26.21 -2.01 0.80
N MET A 169 26.20 -0.70 0.54
CA MET A 169 26.85 -0.10 -0.62
C MET A 169 28.10 0.64 -0.16
N ILE A 170 29.24 0.31 -0.77
CA ILE A 170 30.51 0.99 -0.51
C ILE A 170 30.67 2.07 -1.59
N TYR A 171 30.77 3.31 -1.17
CA TYR A 171 31.12 4.40 -2.05
C TYR A 171 32.64 4.61 -2.00
N LYS A 172 33.29 4.58 -3.16
CA LYS A 172 34.71 5.01 -3.26
C LYS A 172 34.70 6.53 -3.27
N GLU A 173 35.40 7.16 -2.34
CA GLU A 173 35.72 8.57 -2.45
C GLU A 173 36.61 8.77 -3.69
N GLU A 174 36.18 9.61 -4.62
CA GLU A 174 37.07 10.09 -5.68
C GLU A 174 38.14 10.92 -4.99
N SER A 175 39.39 10.42 -4.98
CA SER A 175 40.54 11.21 -4.55
C SER A 175 40.63 12.45 -5.44
N LYS A 176 40.45 13.62 -4.81
CA LYS A 176 40.67 14.92 -5.45
C LYS A 176 42.12 15.09 -5.87
#